data_b36fa53a990401362310e2a97f1a1bf3
#
_entry.id   b36fa53a990401362310e2a97f1a1bf3
#
_cell.length_a   1.000
_cell.length_b   1.000
_cell.length_c   1.000
_cell.angle_alpha   90.00
_cell.angle_beta   90.00
_cell.angle_gamma   90.00
#
_symmetry.space_group_name_H-M   'P 1'
#
loop_
_entity.id
_entity.type
_entity.pdbx_description
1 polymer ?
#
loop_
_entity_poly.entity_id
_entity_poly.type
_entity_poly.pdbx_seq_one_letter_code
_entity_poly.pdbx_strand_id
1 'polypeptide(L)'
;MGLVVGGALIALAVAPDVVRAQDAPKSPVRPRSTYEDLQMFTQVLNQIRVNHPDSIDTHDLLMAAIEGMVRAADPHSYVIPAMRLDPAKEEQLRSGKLHPVPVSFVFIGGAPVVASVAPGTAATRLDILPGDELIAVDGASVRAESAEELEISLSGPKQSAVVLTLERRRQDGTIVRLDRRVVRERPDPASAVPVAMMIDSAGTAYVRITTFAAERVADDLHDALDRLEKRGLKRLVLDLRDNGGGSVKEAADVAGEFLPKGAIVYTAEGRKKEVTDTGRVSRSFWRSERRYPIVVMTNSGTASASEIVAGALQDHDRALIVGHPTFGKSLLMRGFPLADGSAIVLVIGHVKTPCGRVLQRQYRSITTHEYYRLARADRDTAGRPACVTSGGRRVFGGGGIYPDVLLGEERTAPVWLARLVEQDVVLSWVGGYVSASSQSLGSLDAFLRAPAVPAAAVADFRTFAATQGVVVPADAESDAVLQRMLAEGVARARWGDAGGYSVEALVDQEVRAAVRALDRAGTLSGAGSAR
;
A
#
# COMPACT_ATOMS: atom_id res chain seq x y z
N MET A 1 9.80 80.18 3.89
CA MET A 1 10.00 79.88 2.46
C MET A 1 9.88 78.34 2.30
N GLY A 2 8.68 77.91 1.97
CA GLY A 2 8.36 76.50 1.84
C GLY A 2 8.47 75.99 0.39
N LEU A 3 8.84 74.78 0.21
CA LEU A 3 8.65 74.06 -1.03
C LEU A 3 7.87 72.77 -0.72
N VAL A 4 6.64 72.74 -1.20
CA VAL A 4 5.77 71.59 -1.18
C VAL A 4 6.11 70.80 -2.45
N VAL A 5 6.58 69.54 -2.29
CA VAL A 5 6.70 68.57 -3.42
C VAL A 5 5.45 67.73 -3.37
N GLY A 6 4.58 67.93 -4.36
CA GLY A 6 3.36 67.12 -4.56
C GLY A 6 3.71 65.77 -5.10
N GLY A 7 3.40 64.69 -4.35
CA GLY A 7 3.39 63.33 -4.84
C GLY A 7 2.10 63.06 -5.61
N ALA A 8 2.22 62.75 -6.87
CA ALA A 8 1.10 62.31 -7.71
C ALA A 8 0.71 60.86 -7.33
N LEU A 9 -0.44 60.72 -6.67
CA LEU A 9 -1.15 59.44 -6.53
C LEU A 9 -1.73 59.05 -7.88
N ILE A 10 -1.14 58.07 -8.55
CA ILE A 10 -1.78 57.40 -9.68
C ILE A 10 -2.85 56.49 -9.09
N ALA A 11 -4.10 56.98 -9.05
CA ALA A 11 -5.26 56.16 -8.82
C ALA A 11 -5.52 55.32 -10.10
N LEU A 12 -5.22 54.03 -10.06
CA LEU A 12 -5.75 53.11 -11.06
C LEU A 12 -7.27 53.09 -10.87
N ALA A 13 -7.96 53.74 -11.77
CA ALA A 13 -9.41 53.63 -11.92
C ALA A 13 -9.69 52.22 -12.46
N VAL A 14 -10.01 51.27 -11.58
CA VAL A 14 -10.61 50.01 -11.94
C VAL A 14 -11.97 50.35 -12.52
N ALA A 15 -12.15 50.11 -13.81
CA ALA A 15 -13.38 50.38 -14.52
C ALA A 15 -14.56 49.70 -13.83
N PRO A 16 -15.69 50.42 -13.60
CA PRO A 16 -16.85 49.86 -12.90
C PRO A 16 -17.59 48.75 -13.67
N ASP A 17 -17.17 48.46 -14.88
CA ASP A 17 -17.81 47.44 -15.71
C ASP A 17 -17.49 45.98 -15.37
N VAL A 18 -16.44 45.71 -14.55
CA VAL A 18 -16.10 44.35 -14.12
C VAL A 18 -17.03 43.84 -13.01
N VAL A 19 -17.65 44.74 -12.24
CA VAL A 19 -18.56 44.40 -11.13
C VAL A 19 -20.00 44.15 -11.60
N ARG A 20 -20.38 44.63 -12.77
CA ARG A 20 -21.75 44.44 -13.30
C ARG A 20 -21.99 43.14 -14.08
N ALA A 21 -20.97 42.33 -14.32
CA ALA A 21 -21.11 41.05 -15.03
C ALA A 21 -21.75 39.94 -14.19
N GLN A 22 -21.99 40.15 -12.87
CA GLN A 22 -22.59 39.13 -12.02
C GLN A 22 -24.11 39.17 -11.90
N ASP A 23 -24.78 40.27 -12.33
CA ASP A 23 -26.25 40.45 -12.23
C ASP A 23 -27.00 40.44 -13.56
N ALA A 24 -26.38 40.02 -14.65
CA ALA A 24 -27.12 39.78 -15.89
C ALA A 24 -27.99 38.51 -15.75
N PRO A 25 -29.29 38.56 -16.14
CA PRO A 25 -30.12 37.37 -16.12
C PRO A 25 -29.43 36.28 -16.97
N LYS A 26 -29.19 35.11 -16.36
CA LYS A 26 -28.55 33.95 -17.03
C LYS A 26 -29.44 33.59 -18.23
N SER A 27 -29.09 34.07 -19.41
CA SER A 27 -29.66 33.54 -20.65
C SER A 27 -29.48 32.02 -20.64
N PRO A 28 -30.44 31.24 -21.12
CA PRO A 28 -30.29 29.80 -21.18
C PRO A 28 -29.00 29.48 -21.97
N VAL A 29 -28.00 29.02 -21.26
CA VAL A 29 -26.69 28.69 -21.85
C VAL A 29 -26.92 27.55 -22.83
N ARG A 30 -26.83 27.85 -24.13
CA ARG A 30 -26.87 26.84 -25.18
C ARG A 30 -25.80 25.79 -24.85
N PRO A 31 -26.15 24.49 -24.81
CA PRO A 31 -25.14 23.45 -24.59
C PRO A 31 -24.05 23.58 -25.66
N ARG A 32 -22.82 23.78 -25.24
CA ARG A 32 -21.67 23.82 -26.15
C ARG A 32 -21.44 22.42 -26.73
N SER A 33 -21.02 22.38 -27.96
CA SER A 33 -20.56 21.13 -28.57
C SER A 33 -19.17 20.79 -28.09
N THR A 34 -18.82 19.50 -28.06
CA THR A 34 -17.45 19.03 -27.76
C THR A 34 -16.40 19.70 -28.66
N TYR A 35 -16.76 20.05 -29.88
CA TYR A 35 -15.88 20.74 -30.81
C TYR A 35 -15.58 22.18 -30.35
N GLU A 36 -16.57 22.93 -29.89
CA GLU A 36 -16.41 24.29 -29.35
C GLU A 36 -15.51 24.26 -28.09
N ASP A 37 -15.65 23.24 -27.25
CA ASP A 37 -14.81 23.07 -26.06
C ASP A 37 -13.35 22.74 -26.43
N LEU A 38 -13.12 21.90 -27.45
CA LEU A 38 -11.78 21.60 -27.97
C LEU A 38 -11.12 22.82 -28.61
N GLN A 39 -11.89 23.66 -29.33
CA GLN A 39 -11.37 24.92 -29.87
C GLN A 39 -10.94 25.87 -28.75
N MET A 40 -11.72 26.01 -27.69
CA MET A 40 -11.39 26.83 -26.53
C MET A 40 -10.11 26.30 -25.85
N PHE A 41 -10.00 24.99 -25.67
CA PHE A 41 -8.79 24.36 -25.12
C PHE A 41 -7.55 24.70 -25.94
N THR A 42 -7.63 24.56 -27.26
CA THR A 42 -6.54 24.90 -28.18
C THR A 42 -6.17 26.39 -28.15
N GLN A 43 -7.18 27.28 -28.01
CA GLN A 43 -6.94 28.72 -27.85
C GLN A 43 -6.17 29.02 -26.56
N VAL A 44 -6.56 28.42 -25.42
CA VAL A 44 -5.87 28.61 -24.14
C VAL A 44 -4.42 28.12 -24.23
N LEU A 45 -4.20 26.92 -24.78
CA LEU A 45 -2.86 26.37 -24.98
C LEU A 45 -1.99 27.30 -25.82
N ASN A 46 -2.54 27.85 -26.92
CA ASN A 46 -1.80 28.77 -27.78
C ASN A 46 -1.52 30.12 -27.09
N GLN A 47 -2.46 30.64 -26.26
CA GLN A 47 -2.23 31.87 -25.50
C GLN A 47 -1.08 31.69 -24.48
N ILE A 48 -1.01 30.55 -23.80
CA ILE A 48 0.08 30.24 -22.89
C ILE A 48 1.42 30.21 -23.66
N ARG A 49 1.47 29.45 -24.76
CA ARG A 49 2.69 29.33 -25.59
C ARG A 49 3.23 30.65 -26.10
N VAL A 50 2.33 31.60 -26.46
CA VAL A 50 2.71 32.86 -27.10
C VAL A 50 3.01 33.96 -26.09
N ASN A 51 2.29 33.98 -24.96
CA ASN A 51 2.32 35.14 -24.06
C ASN A 51 2.97 34.86 -22.71
N HIS A 52 3.20 33.58 -22.32
CA HIS A 52 3.85 33.30 -21.05
C HIS A 52 5.31 33.72 -21.11
N PRO A 53 5.84 34.41 -20.07
CA PRO A 53 7.22 34.92 -20.08
C PRO A 53 8.28 33.81 -20.14
N ASP A 54 7.97 32.64 -19.57
CA ASP A 54 8.87 31.48 -19.59
C ASP A 54 8.47 30.52 -20.71
N SER A 55 9.46 29.86 -21.32
CA SER A 55 9.23 28.80 -22.29
C SER A 55 8.76 27.53 -21.59
N ILE A 56 7.50 27.15 -21.77
CA ILE A 56 6.92 25.93 -21.19
C ILE A 56 6.77 24.89 -22.30
N ASP A 57 7.16 23.65 -22.04
CA ASP A 57 6.97 22.55 -22.97
C ASP A 57 5.47 22.28 -23.22
N THR A 58 5.10 22.19 -24.49
CA THR A 58 3.70 21.96 -24.88
C THR A 58 3.19 20.59 -24.42
N HIS A 59 4.07 19.58 -24.42
CA HIS A 59 3.74 18.24 -23.96
C HIS A 59 3.42 18.23 -22.46
N ASP A 60 4.22 18.91 -21.65
CA ASP A 60 4.00 19.01 -20.19
C ASP A 60 2.65 19.70 -19.88
N LEU A 61 2.31 20.76 -20.64
CA LEU A 61 0.98 21.40 -20.51
C LEU A 61 -0.17 20.48 -20.90
N LEU A 62 -0.01 19.68 -21.94
CA LEU A 62 -1.01 18.71 -22.37
C LEU A 62 -1.17 17.58 -21.35
N MET A 63 -0.06 17.06 -20.81
CA MET A 63 -0.11 16.03 -19.76
C MET A 63 -0.78 16.55 -18.49
N ALA A 64 -0.46 17.76 -18.05
CA ALA A 64 -1.15 18.40 -16.91
C ALA A 64 -2.66 18.56 -17.15
N ALA A 65 -3.07 18.88 -18.38
CA ALA A 65 -4.48 18.97 -18.76
C ALA A 65 -5.15 17.58 -18.76
N ILE A 66 -4.50 16.54 -19.26
CA ILE A 66 -4.98 15.15 -19.22
C ILE A 66 -5.14 14.69 -17.76
N GLU A 67 -4.15 14.92 -16.91
CA GLU A 67 -4.26 14.63 -15.48
C GLU A 67 -5.43 15.37 -14.83
N GLY A 68 -5.61 16.64 -15.16
CA GLY A 68 -6.75 17.44 -14.69
C GLY A 68 -8.09 16.85 -15.09
N MET A 69 -8.25 16.40 -16.34
CA MET A 69 -9.46 15.73 -16.82
C MET A 69 -9.72 14.42 -16.11
N VAL A 70 -8.69 13.58 -15.96
CA VAL A 70 -8.80 12.28 -15.29
C VAL A 70 -9.18 12.48 -13.81
N ARG A 71 -8.53 13.42 -13.14
CA ARG A 71 -8.82 13.78 -11.74
C ARG A 71 -10.22 14.35 -11.54
N ALA A 72 -10.73 15.10 -12.53
CA ALA A 72 -12.10 15.64 -12.50
C ALA A 72 -13.17 14.55 -12.69
N ALA A 73 -12.83 13.41 -13.29
CA ALA A 73 -13.75 12.29 -13.46
C ALA A 73 -14.03 11.60 -12.12
N ASP A 74 -13.00 11.25 -11.36
CA ASP A 74 -13.06 10.65 -10.04
C ASP A 74 -11.67 10.66 -9.36
N PRO A 75 -11.58 10.45 -8.02
CA PRO A 75 -10.31 10.51 -7.30
C PRO A 75 -9.44 9.25 -7.43
N HIS A 76 -9.90 8.23 -8.14
CA HIS A 76 -9.22 6.94 -8.27
C HIS A 76 -8.61 6.71 -9.65
N SER A 77 -9.15 7.40 -10.67
CA SER A 77 -8.56 7.38 -12.01
C SER A 77 -7.28 8.20 -12.03
N TYR A 78 -6.26 7.72 -12.74
CA TYR A 78 -4.94 8.37 -12.78
C TYR A 78 -4.23 8.13 -14.11
N VAL A 79 -3.20 8.92 -14.33
CA VAL A 79 -2.31 8.80 -15.49
C VAL A 79 -1.03 8.09 -15.03
N ILE A 80 -0.57 7.14 -15.83
CA ILE A 80 0.78 6.58 -15.75
C ILE A 80 1.59 7.30 -16.82
N PRO A 81 2.55 8.16 -16.46
CA PRO A 81 3.34 8.88 -17.43
C PRO A 81 4.22 7.93 -18.24
N ALA A 82 4.53 8.31 -19.47
CA ALA A 82 5.52 7.60 -20.27
C ALA A 82 6.89 7.70 -19.58
N MET A 83 7.57 6.58 -19.46
CA MET A 83 8.91 6.54 -18.89
C MET A 83 9.90 7.09 -19.91
N ARG A 84 10.54 8.22 -19.63
CA ARG A 84 11.57 8.81 -20.48
C ARG A 84 12.90 8.09 -20.22
N LEU A 85 13.14 7.01 -20.92
CA LEU A 85 14.41 6.28 -20.89
C LEU A 85 15.28 6.67 -22.09
N ASP A 86 16.60 6.52 -21.92
CA ASP A 86 17.52 6.45 -23.06
C ASP A 86 17.03 5.37 -24.03
N PRO A 87 16.98 5.62 -25.35
CA PRO A 87 16.43 4.68 -26.33
C PRO A 87 17.03 3.28 -26.27
N ALA A 88 18.32 3.15 -25.94
CA ALA A 88 18.98 1.86 -25.80
C ALA A 88 18.49 1.10 -24.56
N LYS A 89 18.24 1.78 -23.44
CA LYS A 89 17.65 1.20 -22.23
C LYS A 89 16.17 0.86 -22.42
N GLU A 90 15.43 1.70 -23.13
CA GLU A 90 14.03 1.44 -23.46
C GLU A 90 13.89 0.14 -24.27
N GLU A 91 14.73 -0.04 -25.30
CA GLU A 91 14.74 -1.27 -26.10
C GLU A 91 15.16 -2.49 -25.28
N GLN A 92 16.13 -2.35 -24.37
CA GLN A 92 16.54 -3.43 -23.46
C GLN A 92 15.42 -3.79 -22.48
N LEU A 93 14.68 -2.80 -21.96
CA LEU A 93 13.53 -3.02 -21.09
C LEU A 93 12.40 -3.73 -21.84
N ARG A 94 12.05 -3.24 -23.04
CA ARG A 94 11.02 -3.81 -23.92
C ARG A 94 11.33 -5.25 -24.33
N SER A 95 12.60 -5.54 -24.60
CA SER A 95 13.06 -6.89 -24.94
C SER A 95 13.27 -7.81 -23.74
N GLY A 96 12.99 -7.36 -22.50
CA GLY A 96 13.17 -8.13 -21.28
C GLY A 96 14.62 -8.48 -20.94
N LYS A 97 15.59 -7.78 -21.53
CA LYS A 97 17.04 -8.01 -21.36
C LYS A 97 17.62 -7.36 -20.11
N LEU A 98 16.89 -6.40 -19.51
CA LEU A 98 17.32 -5.77 -18.26
C LEU A 98 17.01 -6.67 -17.07
N HIS A 99 18.01 -6.86 -16.22
CA HIS A 99 17.90 -7.56 -14.96
C HIS A 99 18.23 -6.58 -13.84
N PRO A 100 17.41 -6.50 -12.78
CA PRO A 100 17.66 -5.60 -11.66
C PRO A 100 18.86 -6.06 -10.83
N VAL A 101 19.36 -5.15 -10.02
CA VAL A 101 20.15 -5.48 -8.84
C VAL A 101 19.16 -5.96 -7.77
N PRO A 102 19.39 -7.11 -7.10
CA PRO A 102 18.44 -7.66 -6.12
C PRO A 102 18.54 -6.96 -4.75
N VAL A 103 18.60 -5.64 -4.76
CA VAL A 103 18.64 -4.75 -3.59
C VAL A 103 17.65 -3.61 -3.87
N SER A 104 16.70 -3.41 -2.98
CA SER A 104 15.75 -2.29 -3.07
C SER A 104 16.23 -1.10 -2.25
N PHE A 105 15.89 0.09 -2.71
CA PHE A 105 16.29 1.34 -2.08
C PHE A 105 15.07 2.21 -1.79
N VAL A 106 15.18 3.03 -0.73
CA VAL A 106 14.28 4.15 -0.43
C VAL A 106 15.10 5.42 -0.32
N PHE A 107 14.48 6.58 -0.54
CA PHE A 107 15.18 7.86 -0.42
C PHE A 107 14.84 8.50 0.93
N ILE A 108 15.87 8.66 1.78
CA ILE A 108 15.76 9.29 3.10
C ILE A 108 16.58 10.57 3.07
N GLY A 109 15.93 11.73 3.25
CA GLY A 109 16.62 13.02 3.15
C GLY A 109 17.29 13.30 1.80
N GLY A 110 16.84 12.64 0.72
CA GLY A 110 17.41 12.73 -0.61
C GLY A 110 18.56 11.74 -0.90
N ALA A 111 18.98 10.94 0.08
CA ALA A 111 20.00 9.91 -0.10
C ALA A 111 19.35 8.52 -0.31
N PRO A 112 19.84 7.69 -1.25
CA PRO A 112 19.35 6.35 -1.45
C PRO A 112 19.88 5.40 -0.36
N VAL A 113 18.98 4.80 0.39
CA VAL A 113 19.26 3.89 1.52
C VAL A 113 18.71 2.51 1.19
N VAL A 114 19.48 1.47 1.49
CA VAL A 114 19.03 0.09 1.33
C VAL A 114 17.81 -0.17 2.19
N ALA A 115 16.70 -0.52 1.56
CA ALA A 115 15.46 -0.93 2.23
C ALA A 115 15.46 -2.43 2.51
N SER A 116 15.84 -3.23 1.50
CA SER A 116 15.92 -4.69 1.65
C SER A 116 16.85 -5.32 0.62
N VAL A 117 17.23 -6.57 0.89
CA VAL A 117 17.94 -7.45 -0.04
C VAL A 117 17.02 -8.62 -0.38
N ALA A 118 16.82 -8.89 -1.66
CA ALA A 118 15.90 -9.92 -2.10
C ALA A 118 16.37 -11.31 -1.63
N PRO A 119 15.50 -12.06 -0.92
CA PRO A 119 15.85 -13.39 -0.43
C PRO A 119 16.12 -14.37 -1.58
N GLY A 120 16.93 -15.38 -1.33
CA GLY A 120 17.27 -16.41 -2.32
C GLY A 120 18.31 -15.98 -3.36
N THR A 121 18.72 -14.71 -3.39
CA THR A 121 19.72 -14.18 -4.32
C THR A 121 21.14 -14.25 -3.77
N ALA A 122 22.14 -14.10 -4.65
CA ALA A 122 23.55 -14.05 -4.24
C ALA A 122 23.85 -12.84 -3.34
N ALA A 123 23.10 -11.76 -3.46
CA ALA A 123 23.27 -10.54 -2.67
C ALA A 123 23.09 -10.76 -1.16
N THR A 124 22.27 -11.73 -0.75
CA THR A 124 22.06 -12.05 0.68
C THR A 124 23.32 -12.48 1.43
N ARG A 125 24.38 -12.86 0.71
CA ARG A 125 25.67 -13.28 1.28
C ARG A 125 26.71 -12.16 1.29
N LEU A 126 26.38 -10.98 0.80
CA LEU A 126 27.32 -9.88 0.60
C LEU A 126 27.41 -8.92 1.78
N ASP A 127 26.78 -9.24 2.92
CA ASP A 127 26.71 -8.33 4.08
C ASP A 127 26.24 -6.91 3.66
N ILE A 128 25.14 -6.87 2.91
CA ILE A 128 24.36 -5.64 2.61
C ILE A 128 23.19 -5.65 3.58
N LEU A 129 23.00 -4.58 4.33
CA LEU A 129 21.95 -4.50 5.35
C LEU A 129 21.00 -3.33 5.08
N PRO A 130 19.73 -3.45 5.46
CA PRO A 130 18.83 -2.31 5.52
C PRO A 130 19.44 -1.19 6.35
N GLY A 131 19.33 0.06 5.85
CA GLY A 131 19.96 1.23 6.47
C GLY A 131 21.35 1.59 5.94
N ASP A 132 21.97 0.77 5.09
CA ASP A 132 23.20 1.15 4.38
C ASP A 132 22.89 2.23 3.34
N GLU A 133 23.65 3.32 3.34
CA GLU A 133 23.49 4.41 2.35
C GLU A 133 24.33 4.12 1.11
N LEU A 134 23.73 4.24 -0.08
CA LEU A 134 24.42 4.05 -1.36
C LEU A 134 25.09 5.35 -1.79
N ILE A 135 26.42 5.37 -1.78
CA ILE A 135 27.22 6.56 -2.10
C ILE A 135 27.66 6.58 -3.56
N ALA A 136 28.05 5.43 -4.11
CA ALA A 136 28.54 5.35 -5.48
C ALA A 136 28.19 4.00 -6.14
N VAL A 137 28.14 4.02 -7.47
CA VAL A 137 27.94 2.86 -8.33
C VAL A 137 29.08 2.81 -9.34
N ASP A 138 29.84 1.70 -9.35
CA ASP A 138 31.04 1.52 -10.17
C ASP A 138 32.03 2.72 -10.05
N GLY A 139 32.12 3.30 -8.83
CA GLY A 139 32.99 4.44 -8.51
C GLY A 139 32.42 5.82 -8.88
N ALA A 140 31.28 5.89 -9.55
CA ALA A 140 30.59 7.15 -9.86
C ALA A 140 29.52 7.47 -8.80
N SER A 141 29.44 8.73 -8.38
CA SER A 141 28.41 9.18 -7.43
C SER A 141 27.01 8.96 -7.98
N VAL A 142 26.07 8.58 -7.11
CA VAL A 142 24.66 8.40 -7.46
C VAL A 142 24.02 9.74 -7.82
N ARG A 143 23.26 9.77 -8.93
CA ARG A 143 22.57 10.98 -9.42
C ARG A 143 21.05 10.80 -9.50
N ALA A 144 20.54 9.61 -9.22
CA ALA A 144 19.10 9.33 -9.23
C ALA A 144 18.36 10.15 -8.16
N GLU A 145 17.19 10.66 -8.49
CA GLU A 145 16.33 11.45 -7.61
C GLU A 145 15.14 10.63 -7.07
N SER A 146 14.93 9.43 -7.61
CA SER A 146 13.88 8.51 -7.17
C SER A 146 14.35 7.05 -7.12
N ALA A 147 13.63 6.21 -6.38
CA ALA A 147 13.93 4.78 -6.29
C ALA A 147 13.78 4.09 -7.65
N GLU A 148 12.77 4.45 -8.44
CA GLU A 148 12.53 3.91 -9.78
C GLU A 148 13.67 4.27 -10.75
N GLU A 149 14.10 5.52 -10.73
CA GLU A 149 15.21 5.97 -11.55
C GLU A 149 16.50 5.24 -11.17
N LEU A 150 16.75 5.07 -9.87
CA LEU A 150 17.89 4.32 -9.37
C LEU A 150 17.83 2.87 -9.81
N GLU A 151 16.69 2.18 -9.64
CA GLU A 151 16.51 0.79 -10.04
C GLU A 151 16.80 0.58 -11.53
N ILE A 152 16.28 1.47 -12.38
CA ILE A 152 16.54 1.42 -13.82
C ILE A 152 18.02 1.68 -14.10
N SER A 153 18.65 2.64 -13.43
CA SER A 153 20.06 2.96 -13.62
C SER A 153 20.98 1.80 -13.24
N LEU A 154 20.63 1.07 -12.20
CA LEU A 154 21.33 -0.12 -11.70
C LEU A 154 21.09 -1.36 -12.56
N SER A 155 19.98 -1.42 -13.30
CA SER A 155 19.62 -2.55 -14.16
C SER A 155 20.56 -2.71 -15.33
N GLY A 156 20.75 -3.94 -15.79
CA GLY A 156 21.64 -4.26 -16.91
C GLY A 156 21.56 -5.71 -17.36
N PRO A 157 22.51 -6.19 -18.18
CA PRO A 157 22.49 -7.55 -18.71
C PRO A 157 22.49 -8.61 -17.61
N LYS A 158 21.79 -9.73 -17.86
CA LYS A 158 21.74 -10.88 -16.95
C LYS A 158 23.15 -11.34 -16.57
N GLN A 159 23.35 -11.65 -15.29
CA GLN A 159 24.63 -12.12 -14.74
C GLN A 159 25.80 -11.11 -14.80
N SER A 160 25.57 -9.89 -15.34
CA SER A 160 26.56 -8.82 -15.18
C SER A 160 26.58 -8.36 -13.71
N ALA A 161 27.67 -7.73 -13.31
CA ALA A 161 27.80 -7.24 -11.94
C ALA A 161 28.01 -5.74 -11.90
N VAL A 162 27.67 -5.14 -10.79
CA VAL A 162 27.90 -3.74 -10.45
C VAL A 162 28.55 -3.66 -9.07
N VAL A 163 29.42 -2.70 -8.85
CA VAL A 163 29.99 -2.44 -7.52
C VAL A 163 29.19 -1.33 -6.85
N LEU A 164 28.54 -1.67 -5.76
CA LEU A 164 27.85 -0.71 -4.89
C LEU A 164 28.83 -0.29 -3.79
N THR A 165 29.10 1.00 -3.69
CA THR A 165 29.83 1.57 -2.54
C THR A 165 28.81 2.05 -1.54
N LEU A 166 28.78 1.39 -0.37
CA LEU A 166 27.82 1.63 0.70
C LEU A 166 28.51 2.26 1.90
N GLU A 167 27.82 3.11 2.63
CA GLU A 167 28.22 3.61 3.94
C GLU A 167 27.28 3.08 5.02
N ARG A 168 27.83 2.44 6.04
CA ARG A 168 27.10 1.92 7.20
C ARG A 168 27.51 2.69 8.44
N ARG A 169 26.55 3.29 9.13
CA ARG A 169 26.75 3.85 10.44
C ARG A 169 26.72 2.73 11.49
N ARG A 170 27.78 2.62 12.28
CA ARG A 170 27.86 1.69 13.41
C ARG A 170 27.24 2.31 14.67
N GLN A 171 26.99 1.46 15.69
CA GLN A 171 26.45 1.90 16.98
C GLN A 171 27.33 2.91 17.72
N ASP A 172 28.64 2.80 17.55
CA ASP A 172 29.61 3.76 18.12
C ASP A 172 29.67 5.10 17.37
N GLY A 173 28.80 5.28 16.36
CA GLY A 173 28.73 6.47 15.52
C GLY A 173 29.75 6.51 14.39
N THR A 174 30.66 5.54 14.29
CA THR A 174 31.62 5.45 13.18
C THR A 174 30.92 5.07 11.86
N ILE A 175 31.43 5.60 10.76
CA ILE A 175 30.95 5.26 9.41
C ILE A 175 31.97 4.32 8.77
N VAL A 176 31.48 3.20 8.25
CA VAL A 176 32.31 2.23 7.52
C VAL A 176 31.87 2.19 6.07
N ARG A 177 32.83 2.34 5.18
CA ARG A 177 32.62 2.21 3.73
C ARG A 177 32.83 0.76 3.31
N LEU A 178 31.88 0.27 2.49
CA LEU A 178 31.79 -1.13 2.07
C LEU A 178 31.58 -1.18 0.55
N ASP A 179 32.53 -1.76 -0.18
CA ASP A 179 32.33 -2.06 -1.60
C ASP A 179 31.77 -3.46 -1.77
N ARG A 180 30.64 -3.59 -2.45
CA ARG A 180 29.93 -4.84 -2.69
C ARG A 180 29.72 -5.07 -4.17
N ARG A 181 30.27 -6.15 -4.69
CA ARG A 181 30.07 -6.57 -6.08
C ARG A 181 28.79 -7.39 -6.18
N VAL A 182 27.72 -6.76 -6.67
CA VAL A 182 26.39 -7.35 -6.76
C VAL A 182 26.12 -7.82 -8.19
N VAL A 183 25.65 -9.06 -8.34
CA VAL A 183 25.28 -9.63 -9.63
C VAL A 183 23.85 -9.23 -9.96
N ARG A 184 23.61 -8.82 -11.20
CA ARG A 184 22.26 -8.54 -11.71
C ARG A 184 21.54 -9.85 -12.00
N GLU A 185 20.52 -10.09 -11.23
CA GLU A 185 19.65 -11.26 -11.36
C GLU A 185 18.21 -10.86 -11.04
N ARG A 186 17.26 -11.54 -11.63
CA ARG A 186 15.86 -11.32 -11.27
C ARG A 186 15.56 -12.21 -10.06
N PRO A 187 15.25 -11.63 -8.89
CA PRO A 187 14.83 -12.43 -7.74
C PRO A 187 13.53 -13.15 -8.08
N ASP A 188 13.27 -14.26 -7.40
CA ASP A 188 11.93 -14.82 -7.39
C ASP A 188 10.95 -13.78 -6.83
N PRO A 189 9.75 -13.67 -7.41
CA PRO A 189 8.75 -12.75 -6.89
C PRO A 189 8.54 -12.98 -5.39
N ALA A 190 8.57 -11.91 -4.61
CA ALA A 190 8.23 -12.00 -3.20
C ALA A 190 6.81 -12.55 -3.05
N SER A 191 6.65 -13.54 -2.18
CA SER A 191 5.33 -14.10 -1.93
C SER A 191 4.40 -13.03 -1.33
N ALA A 192 3.19 -12.92 -1.86
CA ALA A 192 2.14 -12.10 -1.26
C ALA A 192 1.69 -12.63 0.11
N VAL A 193 2.12 -13.84 0.48
CA VAL A 193 1.88 -14.49 1.77
C VAL A 193 3.21 -14.62 2.54
N PRO A 194 3.79 -13.51 3.01
CA PRO A 194 5.13 -13.51 3.61
C PRO A 194 5.20 -14.26 4.93
N VAL A 195 4.07 -14.42 5.63
CA VAL A 195 4.01 -15.17 6.89
C VAL A 195 2.79 -16.07 6.94
N ALA A 196 3.02 -17.32 7.31
CA ALA A 196 2.02 -18.34 7.60
C ALA A 196 2.56 -19.25 8.71
N MET A 197 2.03 -19.12 9.92
CA MET A 197 2.60 -19.79 11.10
C MET A 197 1.53 -20.23 12.10
N MET A 198 1.82 -21.29 12.84
CA MET A 198 1.05 -21.64 14.03
C MET A 198 1.40 -20.67 15.16
N ILE A 199 0.42 -20.09 15.82
CA ILE A 199 0.63 -19.09 16.88
C ILE A 199 0.27 -19.59 18.28
N ASP A 200 -0.37 -20.76 18.37
CA ASP A 200 -0.64 -21.41 19.66
C ASP A 200 -0.67 -22.95 19.53
N SER A 201 -0.71 -23.62 20.67
CA SER A 201 -0.84 -25.07 20.77
C SER A 201 -2.27 -25.58 20.54
N ALA A 202 -3.27 -24.70 20.49
CA ALA A 202 -4.67 -25.05 20.25
C ALA A 202 -4.99 -25.28 18.75
N GLY A 203 -4.01 -25.10 17.89
CA GLY A 203 -4.14 -25.26 16.43
C GLY A 203 -4.59 -23.97 15.74
N THR A 204 -4.32 -22.81 16.31
CA THR A 204 -4.56 -21.52 15.67
C THR A 204 -3.39 -21.17 14.77
N ALA A 205 -3.67 -20.87 13.49
CA ALA A 205 -2.70 -20.31 12.59
C ALA A 205 -3.00 -18.84 12.29
N TYR A 206 -1.94 -18.10 12.00
CA TYR A 206 -1.96 -16.75 11.45
C TYR A 206 -1.36 -16.77 10.04
N VAL A 207 -2.08 -16.13 9.11
CA VAL A 207 -1.64 -15.96 7.73
C VAL A 207 -1.89 -14.51 7.34
N ARG A 208 -0.89 -13.84 6.75
CA ARG A 208 -1.02 -12.48 6.22
C ARG A 208 -0.91 -12.48 4.71
N ILE A 209 -1.81 -11.75 4.05
CA ILE A 209 -1.74 -11.43 2.62
C ILE A 209 -1.50 -9.92 2.51
N THR A 210 -0.36 -9.53 1.93
CA THR A 210 0.06 -8.12 1.86
C THR A 210 -0.41 -7.41 0.59
N THR A 211 -0.69 -8.15 -0.48
CA THR A 211 -1.14 -7.58 -1.76
C THR A 211 -1.89 -8.62 -2.59
N PHE A 212 -2.79 -8.15 -3.45
CA PHE A 212 -3.39 -8.94 -4.53
C PHE A 212 -2.84 -8.56 -5.91
N ALA A 213 -1.78 -7.72 -5.97
CA ALA A 213 -1.15 -7.35 -7.25
C ALA A 213 -0.15 -8.39 -7.77
N ALA A 214 0.26 -9.35 -6.94
CA ALA A 214 1.10 -10.47 -7.35
C ALA A 214 0.30 -11.51 -8.15
N GLU A 215 0.99 -12.28 -8.99
CA GLU A 215 0.34 -13.24 -9.92
C GLU A 215 -0.10 -14.55 -9.29
N ARG A 216 0.38 -14.92 -8.08
CA ARG A 216 0.19 -16.25 -7.49
C ARG A 216 -0.31 -16.20 -6.05
N VAL A 217 -1.11 -15.20 -5.70
CA VAL A 217 -1.57 -14.99 -4.32
C VAL A 217 -2.38 -16.19 -3.82
N ALA A 218 -3.29 -16.69 -4.65
CA ALA A 218 -4.13 -17.82 -4.29
C ALA A 218 -3.35 -19.13 -4.17
N ASP A 219 -2.37 -19.37 -5.06
CA ASP A 219 -1.50 -20.56 -4.97
C ASP A 219 -0.59 -20.47 -3.73
N ASP A 220 0.02 -19.32 -3.46
CA ASP A 220 0.86 -19.11 -2.28
C ASP A 220 0.07 -19.33 -0.98
N LEU A 221 -1.17 -18.83 -0.93
CA LEU A 221 -2.08 -19.08 0.19
C LEU A 221 -2.42 -20.56 0.32
N HIS A 222 -2.75 -21.22 -0.81
CA HIS A 222 -3.07 -22.65 -0.84
C HIS A 222 -1.93 -23.49 -0.25
N ASP A 223 -0.72 -23.28 -0.76
CA ASP A 223 0.48 -23.99 -0.30
C ASP A 223 0.78 -23.72 1.18
N ALA A 224 0.56 -22.47 1.64
CA ALA A 224 0.73 -22.11 3.04
C ALA A 224 -0.28 -22.83 3.94
N LEU A 225 -1.56 -22.87 3.55
CA LEU A 225 -2.61 -23.55 4.31
C LEU A 225 -2.38 -25.07 4.35
N ASP A 226 -1.98 -25.68 3.24
CA ASP A 226 -1.65 -27.13 3.20
C ASP A 226 -0.50 -27.48 4.16
N ARG A 227 0.52 -26.62 4.25
CA ARG A 227 1.62 -26.80 5.22
C ARG A 227 1.13 -26.68 6.66
N LEU A 228 0.25 -25.72 6.95
CA LEU A 228 -0.30 -25.50 8.28
C LEU A 228 -1.27 -26.62 8.68
N GLU A 229 -2.09 -27.13 7.76
CA GLU A 229 -3.00 -28.27 7.99
C GLU A 229 -2.22 -29.54 8.36
N LYS A 230 -1.10 -29.82 7.71
CA LYS A 230 -0.19 -30.92 8.09
C LYS A 230 0.42 -30.73 9.50
N ARG A 231 0.44 -29.49 10.01
CA ARG A 231 0.90 -29.14 11.36
C ARG A 231 -0.23 -29.04 12.40
N GLY A 232 -1.45 -29.38 12.00
CA GLY A 232 -2.60 -29.43 12.89
C GLY A 232 -3.40 -28.13 12.97
N LEU A 233 -3.48 -27.34 11.89
CA LEU A 233 -4.36 -26.18 11.78
C LEU A 233 -5.82 -26.58 12.04
N LYS A 234 -6.47 -25.90 12.98
CA LYS A 234 -7.88 -26.07 13.36
C LYS A 234 -8.70 -24.79 13.21
N ARG A 235 -8.08 -23.62 13.23
CA ARG A 235 -8.72 -22.31 13.15
C ARG A 235 -7.74 -21.25 12.64
N LEU A 236 -8.22 -20.29 11.85
CA LEU A 236 -7.39 -19.38 11.07
C LEU A 236 -7.68 -17.91 11.39
N VAL A 237 -6.62 -17.14 11.62
CA VAL A 237 -6.62 -15.68 11.52
C VAL A 237 -6.00 -15.32 10.18
N LEU A 238 -6.79 -14.75 9.25
CA LEU A 238 -6.36 -14.23 7.96
C LEU A 238 -6.24 -12.70 8.05
N ASP A 239 -5.03 -12.19 7.97
CA ASP A 239 -4.77 -10.75 8.10
C ASP A 239 -4.69 -10.08 6.73
N LEU A 240 -5.61 -9.15 6.48
CA LEU A 240 -5.69 -8.31 5.28
C LEU A 240 -5.45 -6.82 5.62
N ARG A 241 -4.99 -6.49 6.82
CA ARG A 241 -4.67 -5.11 7.20
C ARG A 241 -3.59 -4.56 6.28
N ASP A 242 -3.74 -3.29 5.90
CA ASP A 242 -2.83 -2.53 5.02
C ASP A 242 -2.66 -3.14 3.61
N ASN A 243 -3.53 -4.07 3.22
CA ASN A 243 -3.57 -4.64 1.87
C ASN A 243 -4.46 -3.78 0.97
N GLY A 244 -3.86 -2.96 0.12
CA GLY A 244 -4.55 -2.06 -0.81
C GLY A 244 -5.30 -2.73 -1.96
N GLY A 245 -5.24 -4.06 -2.06
CA GLY A 245 -5.91 -4.84 -3.10
C GLY A 245 -5.00 -5.22 -4.26
N GLY A 246 -5.57 -5.30 -5.46
CA GLY A 246 -4.91 -5.75 -6.70
C GLY A 246 -5.88 -6.48 -7.62
N SER A 247 -5.53 -7.68 -8.05
CA SER A 247 -6.30 -8.50 -8.98
C SER A 247 -7.62 -9.00 -8.37
N VAL A 248 -8.73 -8.69 -9.00
CA VAL A 248 -10.05 -9.22 -8.61
C VAL A 248 -10.14 -10.72 -8.82
N LYS A 249 -9.37 -11.25 -9.80
CA LYS A 249 -9.28 -12.70 -10.04
C LYS A 249 -8.60 -13.41 -8.87
N GLU A 250 -7.44 -12.92 -8.43
CA GLU A 250 -6.73 -13.48 -7.26
C GLU A 250 -7.60 -13.40 -6.00
N ALA A 251 -8.35 -12.30 -5.81
CA ALA A 251 -9.31 -12.18 -4.70
C ALA A 251 -10.41 -13.25 -4.75
N ALA A 252 -10.96 -13.52 -5.96
CA ALA A 252 -11.97 -14.56 -6.13
C ALA A 252 -11.39 -15.95 -5.87
N ASP A 253 -10.18 -16.23 -6.31
CA ASP A 253 -9.50 -17.51 -6.11
C ASP A 253 -9.13 -17.71 -4.62
N VAL A 254 -8.67 -16.67 -3.92
CA VAL A 254 -8.43 -16.69 -2.46
C VAL A 254 -9.73 -16.95 -1.68
N ALA A 255 -10.82 -16.24 -2.00
CA ALA A 255 -12.13 -16.51 -1.39
C ALA A 255 -12.59 -17.95 -1.67
N GLY A 256 -12.20 -18.48 -2.83
CA GLY A 256 -12.45 -19.84 -3.28
C GLY A 256 -11.83 -20.92 -2.39
N GLU A 257 -10.79 -20.65 -1.61
CA GLU A 257 -10.26 -21.60 -0.64
C GLU A 257 -11.29 -21.95 0.46
N PHE A 258 -12.23 -21.06 0.72
CA PHE A 258 -13.14 -21.11 1.88
C PHE A 258 -14.63 -21.16 1.51
N LEU A 259 -14.99 -20.88 0.26
CA LEU A 259 -16.37 -20.85 -0.21
C LEU A 259 -16.66 -22.06 -1.13
N PRO A 260 -17.92 -22.54 -1.19
CA PRO A 260 -18.27 -23.64 -2.08
C PRO A 260 -18.11 -23.27 -3.57
N LYS A 261 -17.83 -24.28 -4.40
CA LYS A 261 -17.72 -24.12 -5.85
C LYS A 261 -18.98 -23.46 -6.41
N GLY A 262 -18.80 -22.48 -7.29
CA GLY A 262 -19.88 -21.72 -7.94
C GLY A 262 -20.45 -20.57 -7.10
N ALA A 263 -20.06 -20.42 -5.82
CA ALA A 263 -20.47 -19.29 -5.01
C ALA A 263 -20.05 -17.97 -5.67
N ILE A 264 -20.91 -16.97 -5.62
CA ILE A 264 -20.61 -15.62 -6.09
C ILE A 264 -19.64 -14.97 -5.10
N VAL A 265 -18.56 -14.40 -5.58
CA VAL A 265 -17.59 -13.63 -4.80
C VAL A 265 -17.86 -12.13 -4.98
N TYR A 266 -18.14 -11.72 -6.21
CA TYR A 266 -18.53 -10.34 -6.53
C TYR A 266 -19.34 -10.30 -7.83
N THR A 267 -20.03 -9.18 -8.04
CA THR A 267 -20.58 -8.79 -9.34
C THR A 267 -20.09 -7.38 -9.68
N ALA A 268 -19.80 -7.13 -10.96
CA ALA A 268 -19.42 -5.80 -11.44
C ALA A 268 -20.49 -5.22 -12.36
N GLU A 269 -20.83 -3.95 -12.16
CA GLU A 269 -21.80 -3.22 -12.96
C GLU A 269 -21.12 -2.07 -13.70
N GLY A 270 -21.36 -2.00 -15.01
CA GLY A 270 -20.87 -0.93 -15.87
C GLY A 270 -21.72 0.34 -15.84
N ARG A 271 -21.45 1.24 -16.80
CA ARG A 271 -22.08 2.57 -16.90
C ARG A 271 -23.61 2.53 -16.98
N LYS A 272 -24.18 1.52 -17.65
CA LYS A 272 -25.64 1.35 -17.81
C LYS A 272 -26.28 0.54 -16.69
N LYS A 273 -25.55 0.25 -15.62
CA LYS A 273 -25.95 -0.63 -14.51
C LYS A 273 -26.22 -2.09 -14.93
N GLU A 274 -25.77 -2.48 -16.12
CA GLU A 274 -25.72 -3.89 -16.52
C GLU A 274 -24.61 -4.62 -15.79
N VAL A 275 -24.81 -5.89 -15.45
CA VAL A 275 -23.76 -6.75 -14.91
C VAL A 275 -22.79 -7.07 -16.03
N THR A 276 -21.56 -6.59 -15.91
CA THR A 276 -20.50 -6.75 -16.92
C THR A 276 -19.54 -7.88 -16.59
N ASP A 277 -19.50 -8.28 -15.31
CA ASP A 277 -18.65 -9.35 -14.84
C ASP A 277 -19.22 -9.98 -13.55
N THR A 278 -18.97 -11.27 -13.33
CA THR A 278 -19.35 -11.99 -12.11
C THR A 278 -18.24 -12.93 -11.71
N GLY A 279 -17.54 -12.59 -10.64
CA GLY A 279 -16.55 -13.47 -10.03
C GLY A 279 -17.24 -14.60 -9.26
N ARG A 280 -16.95 -15.83 -9.66
CA ARG A 280 -17.44 -17.04 -8.99
C ARG A 280 -16.28 -17.92 -8.58
N VAL A 281 -16.46 -18.65 -7.50
CA VAL A 281 -15.50 -19.66 -7.07
C VAL A 281 -15.30 -20.71 -8.18
N SER A 282 -14.11 -20.72 -8.74
CA SER A 282 -13.65 -21.73 -9.70
C SER A 282 -12.72 -22.69 -8.96
N ARG A 283 -13.20 -23.90 -8.68
CA ARG A 283 -12.40 -24.89 -7.96
C ARG A 283 -12.21 -26.14 -8.79
N SER A 284 -10.96 -26.63 -8.83
CA SER A 284 -10.65 -27.92 -9.40
C SER A 284 -11.40 -29.03 -8.67
N PHE A 285 -11.79 -30.09 -9.38
CA PHE A 285 -12.51 -31.24 -8.82
C PHE A 285 -11.79 -31.88 -7.60
N TRP A 286 -10.48 -31.76 -7.55
CA TRP A 286 -9.62 -32.37 -6.54
C TRP A 286 -9.42 -31.53 -5.28
N ARG A 287 -9.86 -30.27 -5.26
CA ARG A 287 -9.74 -29.38 -4.11
C ARG A 287 -11.08 -29.25 -3.39
N SER A 288 -11.13 -29.56 -2.09
CA SER A 288 -12.29 -29.32 -1.24
C SER A 288 -12.20 -27.96 -0.54
N GLU A 289 -13.33 -27.41 -0.16
CA GLU A 289 -13.36 -26.18 0.65
C GLU A 289 -12.82 -26.44 2.05
N ARG A 290 -12.11 -25.46 2.57
CA ARG A 290 -11.64 -25.47 3.96
C ARG A 290 -12.75 -24.98 4.87
N ARG A 291 -13.01 -25.70 5.97
CA ARG A 291 -14.20 -25.46 6.83
C ARG A 291 -13.92 -25.04 8.27
N TYR A 292 -12.65 -24.96 8.67
CA TYR A 292 -12.33 -24.49 10.02
C TYR A 292 -12.75 -23.03 10.25
N PRO A 293 -12.99 -22.60 11.52
CA PRO A 293 -13.32 -21.22 11.85
C PRO A 293 -12.30 -20.23 11.32
N ILE A 294 -12.78 -19.10 10.78
CA ILE A 294 -11.94 -18.03 10.20
C ILE A 294 -12.35 -16.69 10.78
N VAL A 295 -11.35 -15.93 11.18
CA VAL A 295 -11.43 -14.50 11.41
C VAL A 295 -10.61 -13.82 10.32
N VAL A 296 -11.17 -12.78 9.70
CA VAL A 296 -10.46 -11.89 8.78
C VAL A 296 -10.20 -10.57 9.48
N MET A 297 -8.94 -10.18 9.58
CA MET A 297 -8.56 -8.89 10.15
C MET A 297 -8.54 -7.82 9.07
N THR A 298 -9.11 -6.65 9.38
CA THR A 298 -9.19 -5.50 8.47
C THR A 298 -8.87 -4.19 9.18
N ASN A 299 -8.42 -3.19 8.42
CA ASN A 299 -8.26 -1.82 8.87
C ASN A 299 -8.54 -0.83 7.73
N SER A 300 -8.33 0.46 7.97
CA SER A 300 -8.53 1.53 6.98
C SER A 300 -7.60 1.44 5.75
N GLY A 301 -6.52 0.67 5.81
CA GLY A 301 -5.64 0.35 4.68
C GLY A 301 -6.11 -0.85 3.84
N THR A 302 -7.09 -1.63 4.33
CA THR A 302 -7.68 -2.74 3.58
C THR A 302 -8.59 -2.18 2.48
N ALA A 303 -8.27 -2.40 1.20
CA ALA A 303 -8.98 -1.78 0.09
C ALA A 303 -9.20 -2.70 -1.11
N SER A 304 -10.20 -2.39 -1.95
CA SER A 304 -10.41 -2.96 -3.29
C SER A 304 -10.55 -4.50 -3.27
N ALA A 305 -9.61 -5.25 -3.88
CA ALA A 305 -9.63 -6.71 -3.94
C ALA A 305 -9.67 -7.37 -2.54
N SER A 306 -9.02 -6.76 -1.54
CA SER A 306 -9.10 -7.20 -0.14
C SER A 306 -10.50 -7.05 0.43
N GLU A 307 -11.23 -6.00 0.04
CA GLU A 307 -12.62 -5.80 0.43
C GLU A 307 -13.56 -6.80 -0.26
N ILE A 308 -13.20 -7.25 -1.48
CA ILE A 308 -13.93 -8.33 -2.16
C ILE A 308 -13.84 -9.63 -1.35
N VAL A 309 -12.63 -10.02 -0.91
CA VAL A 309 -12.43 -11.21 -0.08
C VAL A 309 -13.19 -11.09 1.25
N ALA A 310 -12.97 -10.01 1.99
CA ALA A 310 -13.61 -9.79 3.28
C ALA A 310 -15.15 -9.74 3.14
N GLY A 311 -15.65 -9.03 2.13
CA GLY A 311 -17.08 -8.91 1.85
C GLY A 311 -17.74 -10.22 1.44
N ALA A 312 -17.08 -11.00 0.59
CA ALA A 312 -17.59 -12.31 0.18
C ALA A 312 -17.67 -13.29 1.37
N LEU A 313 -16.60 -13.37 2.17
CA LEU A 313 -16.58 -14.24 3.34
C LEU A 313 -17.58 -13.79 4.42
N GLN A 314 -17.80 -12.47 4.58
CA GLN A 314 -18.80 -11.92 5.46
C GLN A 314 -20.22 -12.24 4.98
N ASP A 315 -20.54 -12.00 3.72
CA ASP A 315 -21.89 -12.18 3.15
C ASP A 315 -22.32 -13.65 3.12
N HIS A 316 -21.37 -14.57 2.94
CA HIS A 316 -21.61 -16.01 2.99
C HIS A 316 -21.57 -16.61 4.41
N ASP A 317 -21.53 -15.81 5.46
CA ASP A 317 -21.42 -16.27 6.86
C ASP A 317 -20.23 -17.20 7.09
N ARG A 318 -19.15 -17.04 6.29
CA ARG A 318 -18.00 -17.93 6.33
C ARG A 318 -16.90 -17.48 7.27
N ALA A 319 -16.80 -16.18 7.52
CA ALA A 319 -15.83 -15.60 8.45
C ALA A 319 -16.44 -14.48 9.28
N LEU A 320 -15.85 -14.22 10.45
CA LEU A 320 -16.03 -12.97 11.18
C LEU A 320 -14.99 -11.96 10.72
N ILE A 321 -15.42 -10.74 10.46
CA ILE A 321 -14.53 -9.62 10.21
C ILE A 321 -14.22 -8.94 11.54
N VAL A 322 -12.94 -8.78 11.84
CA VAL A 322 -12.45 -8.22 13.10
C VAL A 322 -11.48 -7.09 12.82
N GLY A 323 -11.55 -5.99 13.53
CA GLY A 323 -10.66 -4.85 13.38
C GLY A 323 -11.39 -3.54 13.16
N HIS A 324 -11.04 -2.84 12.12
CA HIS A 324 -11.59 -1.52 11.78
C HIS A 324 -12.27 -1.54 10.41
N PRO A 325 -13.18 -0.57 10.13
CA PRO A 325 -13.80 -0.42 8.82
C PRO A 325 -12.74 -0.28 7.72
N THR A 326 -13.02 -0.90 6.56
CA THR A 326 -12.12 -0.86 5.42
C THR A 326 -12.20 0.47 4.67
N PHE A 327 -11.32 0.67 3.69
CA PHE A 327 -11.18 1.91 2.94
C PHE A 327 -12.47 2.33 2.22
N GLY A 328 -13.19 1.39 1.61
CA GLY A 328 -14.40 1.68 0.84
C GLY A 328 -14.13 1.98 -0.63
N LYS A 329 -13.25 1.22 -1.28
CA LYS A 329 -12.98 1.28 -2.71
C LYS A 329 -13.57 0.06 -3.42
N SER A 330 -14.71 0.24 -4.08
CA SER A 330 -15.46 -0.83 -4.74
C SER A 330 -15.61 -0.54 -6.24
N LEU A 331 -14.47 -0.36 -6.92
CA LEU A 331 -14.37 0.11 -8.29
C LEU A 331 -13.62 -0.89 -9.16
N LEU A 332 -14.16 -1.16 -10.35
CA LEU A 332 -13.44 -1.87 -11.41
C LEU A 332 -12.68 -0.85 -12.24
N MET A 333 -11.37 -1.05 -12.38
CA MET A 333 -10.50 -0.14 -13.12
C MET A 333 -9.88 -0.85 -14.32
N ARG A 334 -9.59 -0.09 -15.39
CA ARG A 334 -8.92 -0.60 -16.59
C ARG A 334 -7.90 0.40 -17.11
N GLY A 335 -6.74 -0.11 -17.51
CA GLY A 335 -5.71 0.65 -18.20
C GLY A 335 -6.01 0.80 -19.69
N PHE A 336 -5.77 2.00 -20.22
CA PHE A 336 -5.87 2.35 -21.64
C PHE A 336 -4.53 2.98 -22.06
N PRO A 337 -3.72 2.27 -22.87
CA PRO A 337 -2.44 2.81 -23.33
C PRO A 337 -2.67 4.00 -24.28
N LEU A 338 -1.80 4.99 -24.23
CA LEU A 338 -1.77 6.15 -25.12
C LEU A 338 -0.62 6.05 -26.11
N ALA A 339 -0.67 6.89 -27.14
CA ALA A 339 0.25 6.81 -28.27
C ALA A 339 1.70 7.20 -27.93
N ASP A 340 1.90 7.97 -26.87
CA ASP A 340 3.22 8.43 -26.38
C ASP A 340 3.90 7.42 -25.44
N GLY A 341 3.25 6.27 -25.17
CA GLY A 341 3.72 5.26 -24.22
C GLY A 341 3.21 5.47 -22.78
N SER A 342 2.51 6.55 -22.51
CA SER A 342 1.76 6.72 -21.26
C SER A 342 0.49 5.86 -21.26
N ALA A 343 -0.18 5.77 -20.11
CA ALA A 343 -1.46 5.10 -20.01
C ALA A 343 -2.38 5.85 -19.04
N ILE A 344 -3.68 5.78 -19.29
CA ILE A 344 -4.68 6.21 -18.32
C ILE A 344 -5.34 4.99 -17.69
N VAL A 345 -5.50 5.00 -16.38
CA VAL A 345 -6.25 3.98 -15.63
C VAL A 345 -7.56 4.60 -15.20
N LEU A 346 -8.66 4.09 -15.73
CA LEU A 346 -9.99 4.66 -15.52
C LEU A 346 -10.89 3.70 -14.75
N VAL A 347 -11.75 4.27 -13.92
CA VAL A 347 -12.91 3.57 -13.34
C VAL A 347 -13.91 3.28 -14.46
N ILE A 348 -14.22 1.99 -14.66
CA ILE A 348 -15.15 1.52 -15.68
C ILE A 348 -16.43 0.88 -15.11
N GLY A 349 -16.48 0.65 -13.80
CA GLY A 349 -17.63 0.03 -13.15
C GLY A 349 -17.54 0.02 -11.63
N HIS A 350 -18.64 -0.42 -11.01
CA HIS A 350 -18.73 -0.62 -9.57
C HIS A 350 -18.80 -2.10 -9.26
N VAL A 351 -18.10 -2.51 -8.21
CA VAL A 351 -18.11 -3.89 -7.71
C VAL A 351 -19.10 -3.97 -6.55
N LYS A 352 -19.89 -5.04 -6.51
CA LYS A 352 -20.83 -5.37 -5.43
C LYS A 352 -20.43 -6.69 -4.78
N THR A 353 -20.66 -6.80 -3.49
CA THR A 353 -20.53 -8.05 -2.75
C THR A 353 -21.65 -9.04 -3.12
N PRO A 354 -21.56 -10.33 -2.74
CA PRO A 354 -22.61 -11.32 -3.03
C PRO A 354 -24.01 -10.90 -2.61
N CYS A 355 -24.13 -10.19 -1.51
CA CYS A 355 -25.39 -9.65 -0.99
C CYS A 355 -25.87 -8.37 -1.71
N GLY A 356 -25.13 -7.92 -2.74
CA GLY A 356 -25.47 -6.73 -3.52
C GLY A 356 -25.06 -5.40 -2.90
N ARG A 357 -24.26 -5.40 -1.83
CA ARG A 357 -23.76 -4.17 -1.21
C ARG A 357 -22.73 -3.50 -2.10
N VAL A 358 -22.88 -2.20 -2.34
CA VAL A 358 -21.85 -1.33 -2.89
C VAL A 358 -21.01 -0.81 -1.73
N LEU A 359 -19.73 -1.15 -1.71
CA LEU A 359 -18.82 -0.73 -0.63
C LEU A 359 -18.26 0.67 -0.86
N GLN A 360 -18.37 1.20 -2.09
CA GLN A 360 -17.78 2.47 -2.48
C GLN A 360 -18.23 3.60 -1.57
N ARG A 361 -17.26 4.25 -0.95
CA ARG A 361 -17.46 5.48 -0.20
C ARG A 361 -17.80 6.62 -1.14
N GLN A 362 -18.74 7.47 -0.72
CA GLN A 362 -19.10 8.67 -1.47
C GLN A 362 -17.87 9.57 -1.67
N TYR A 363 -17.57 9.93 -2.91
CA TYR A 363 -16.48 10.83 -3.28
C TYR A 363 -16.92 12.06 -4.08
N ARG A 364 -18.18 12.08 -4.56
CA ARG A 364 -18.72 13.25 -5.28
C ARG A 364 -19.02 14.36 -4.30
N SER A 365 -18.70 15.59 -4.68
CA SER A 365 -18.95 16.81 -3.89
C SER A 365 -18.16 16.95 -2.59
N ILE A 366 -17.09 16.14 -2.44
CA ILE A 366 -16.12 16.29 -1.35
C ILE A 366 -14.71 16.42 -1.93
N THR A 367 -13.80 17.05 -1.19
CA THR A 367 -12.40 17.15 -1.61
C THR A 367 -11.67 15.80 -1.49
N THR A 368 -10.59 15.63 -2.25
CA THR A 368 -9.73 14.44 -2.14
C THR A 368 -9.22 14.26 -0.70
N HIS A 369 -8.83 15.36 -0.05
CA HIS A 369 -8.38 15.31 1.35
C HIS A 369 -9.48 14.80 2.29
N GLU A 370 -10.70 15.32 2.16
CA GLU A 370 -11.84 14.88 2.96
C GLU A 370 -12.21 13.42 2.70
N TYR A 371 -12.14 12.97 1.44
CA TYR A 371 -12.34 11.57 1.08
C TYR A 371 -11.41 10.63 1.85
N TYR A 372 -10.09 10.91 1.84
CA TYR A 372 -9.12 10.09 2.55
C TYR A 372 -9.24 10.22 4.07
N ARG A 373 -9.61 11.40 4.58
CA ARG A 373 -9.88 11.59 6.01
C ARG A 373 -11.06 10.71 6.47
N LEU A 374 -12.16 10.71 5.72
CA LEU A 374 -13.34 9.88 6.01
C LEU A 374 -13.03 8.39 5.91
N ALA A 375 -12.20 7.96 4.95
CA ALA A 375 -11.79 6.56 4.82
C ALA A 375 -11.11 6.04 6.10
N ARG A 376 -10.39 6.89 6.83
CA ARG A 376 -9.70 6.53 8.07
C ARG A 376 -10.56 6.65 9.33
N ALA A 377 -11.50 7.58 9.36
CA ALA A 377 -12.21 7.97 10.59
C ALA A 377 -13.69 7.55 10.64
N ASP A 378 -14.31 7.23 9.49
CA ASP A 378 -15.75 7.00 9.43
C ASP A 378 -16.13 5.59 9.90
N ARG A 379 -16.80 5.53 11.04
CA ARG A 379 -17.25 4.29 11.70
C ARG A 379 -18.77 4.21 11.83
N ASP A 380 -19.49 5.22 11.37
CA ASP A 380 -20.93 5.29 11.51
C ASP A 380 -21.64 4.43 10.45
N THR A 381 -22.55 3.57 10.91
CA THR A 381 -23.41 2.73 10.07
C THR A 381 -24.84 3.26 9.97
N ALA A 382 -25.17 4.35 10.66
CA ALA A 382 -26.52 4.92 10.63
C ALA A 382 -26.90 5.38 9.22
N GLY A 383 -28.07 4.99 8.75
CA GLY A 383 -28.57 5.33 7.43
C GLY A 383 -27.87 4.66 6.24
N ARG A 384 -26.89 3.77 6.47
CA ARG A 384 -26.18 3.09 5.39
C ARG A 384 -26.99 1.93 4.82
N PRO A 385 -26.82 1.64 3.52
CA PRO A 385 -27.41 0.45 2.91
C PRO A 385 -26.97 -0.80 3.67
N ALA A 386 -27.91 -1.65 4.02
CA ALA A 386 -27.66 -2.88 4.74
C ALA A 386 -28.26 -4.08 4.00
N CYS A 387 -27.65 -5.24 4.23
CA CYS A 387 -28.14 -6.54 3.82
C CYS A 387 -28.21 -7.44 5.03
N VAL A 388 -29.07 -8.46 4.98
CA VAL A 388 -29.12 -9.53 5.96
C VAL A 388 -28.60 -10.80 5.31
N THR A 389 -27.56 -11.38 5.87
CA THR A 389 -26.95 -12.64 5.37
C THR A 389 -27.88 -13.82 5.61
N SER A 390 -27.58 -14.98 5.02
CA SER A 390 -28.34 -16.21 5.24
C SER A 390 -28.35 -16.66 6.70
N GLY A 391 -27.29 -16.35 7.46
CA GLY A 391 -27.20 -16.59 8.91
C GLY A 391 -27.86 -15.52 9.78
N GLY A 392 -28.53 -14.53 9.17
CA GLY A 392 -29.27 -13.48 9.89
C GLY A 392 -28.41 -12.30 10.36
N ARG A 393 -27.14 -12.19 9.95
CA ARG A 393 -26.28 -11.06 10.29
C ARG A 393 -26.62 -9.85 9.44
N ARG A 394 -26.73 -8.68 10.07
CA ARG A 394 -26.88 -7.41 9.37
C ARG A 394 -25.50 -6.85 9.03
N VAL A 395 -25.22 -6.69 7.74
CA VAL A 395 -23.96 -6.20 7.19
C VAL A 395 -24.19 -4.93 6.35
N PHE A 396 -23.23 -4.01 6.34
CA PHE A 396 -23.41 -2.65 5.81
C PHE A 396 -22.54 -2.42 4.57
N GLY A 397 -22.96 -1.48 3.73
CA GLY A 397 -22.24 -0.96 2.57
C GLY A 397 -22.05 0.56 2.64
N GLY A 398 -21.60 1.17 1.53
CA GLY A 398 -21.53 2.63 1.39
C GLY A 398 -20.37 3.30 2.15
N GLY A 399 -19.33 2.55 2.52
CA GLY A 399 -18.19 3.09 3.25
C GLY A 399 -17.14 2.05 3.62
N GLY A 400 -17.07 0.95 2.85
CA GLY A 400 -16.21 -0.19 3.11
C GLY A 400 -16.95 -1.34 3.79
N ILE A 401 -16.18 -2.33 4.21
CA ILE A 401 -16.63 -3.44 5.04
C ILE A 401 -16.59 -3.00 6.50
N TYR A 402 -17.71 -3.13 7.20
CA TYR A 402 -17.80 -2.89 8.63
C TYR A 402 -17.53 -4.19 9.38
N PRO A 403 -16.63 -4.19 10.37
CA PRO A 403 -16.30 -5.37 11.14
C PRO A 403 -17.50 -5.89 11.96
N ASP A 404 -17.60 -7.21 12.10
CA ASP A 404 -18.53 -7.88 13.03
C ASP A 404 -18.08 -7.71 14.48
N VAL A 405 -16.77 -7.52 14.68
CA VAL A 405 -16.13 -7.19 15.95
C VAL A 405 -15.25 -5.97 15.74
N LEU A 406 -15.78 -4.81 16.11
CA LEU A 406 -15.01 -3.56 16.06
C LEU A 406 -14.00 -3.57 17.20
N LEU A 407 -12.73 -3.39 16.88
CA LEU A 407 -11.69 -3.13 17.87
C LEU A 407 -11.73 -1.65 18.28
N GLY A 408 -11.10 -1.31 19.40
CA GLY A 408 -11.12 0.04 19.96
C GLY A 408 -10.76 1.12 18.94
N GLU A 409 -10.76 2.40 19.33
CA GLU A 409 -10.38 3.46 18.39
C GLU A 409 -8.99 3.19 17.82
N GLU A 410 -8.86 3.32 16.49
CA GLU A 410 -7.55 3.36 15.83
C GLU A 410 -6.80 4.55 16.43
N ARG A 411 -5.90 4.28 17.36
CA ARG A 411 -5.21 5.33 18.11
C ARG A 411 -4.41 6.15 17.12
N THR A 412 -4.66 7.44 17.07
CA THR A 412 -3.77 8.36 16.35
C THR A 412 -2.37 8.17 16.94
N ALA A 413 -1.43 7.79 16.10
CA ALA A 413 -0.04 7.62 16.53
C ALA A 413 0.46 8.90 17.22
N PRO A 414 1.12 8.80 18.37
CA PRO A 414 1.75 9.95 18.98
C PRO A 414 2.67 10.67 17.98
N VAL A 415 2.78 11.98 18.07
CA VAL A 415 3.57 12.80 17.13
C VAL A 415 5.00 12.27 16.97
N TRP A 416 5.63 11.84 18.07
CA TRP A 416 6.97 11.28 18.03
C TRP A 416 7.03 9.97 17.20
N LEU A 417 6.01 9.11 17.33
CA LEU A 417 5.94 7.86 16.57
C LEU A 417 5.71 8.11 15.08
N ALA A 418 4.79 9.05 14.77
CA ALA A 418 4.55 9.45 13.37
C ALA A 418 5.85 9.98 12.73
N ARG A 419 6.64 10.80 13.45
CA ARG A 419 7.92 11.30 12.96
C ARG A 419 8.98 10.20 12.78
N LEU A 420 9.05 9.22 13.70
CA LEU A 420 9.97 8.08 13.54
C LEU A 420 9.68 7.29 12.27
N VAL A 421 8.38 7.10 11.95
CA VAL A 421 7.95 6.40 10.74
C VAL A 421 8.19 7.27 9.49
N GLU A 422 7.80 8.53 9.52
CA GLU A 422 7.93 9.47 8.39
C GLU A 422 9.39 9.69 7.94
N GLN A 423 10.34 9.64 8.90
CA GLN A 423 11.77 9.85 8.66
C GLN A 423 12.56 8.54 8.57
N ASP A 424 11.89 7.37 8.56
CA ASP A 424 12.51 6.04 8.52
C ASP A 424 13.65 5.86 9.55
N VAL A 425 13.48 6.44 10.77
CA VAL A 425 14.54 6.47 11.78
C VAL A 425 14.96 5.07 12.22
N VAL A 426 14.01 4.12 12.27
CA VAL A 426 14.32 2.72 12.59
C VAL A 426 15.19 2.09 11.51
N LEU A 427 14.88 2.32 10.24
CA LEU A 427 15.65 1.81 9.11
C LEU A 427 17.09 2.32 9.16
N SER A 428 17.28 3.60 9.46
CA SER A 428 18.60 4.23 9.56
C SER A 428 19.45 3.71 10.73
N TRP A 429 18.82 3.17 11.80
CA TRP A 429 19.51 2.64 12.98
C TRP A 429 19.76 1.14 12.89
N VAL A 430 18.83 0.38 12.33
CA VAL A 430 18.76 -1.07 12.46
C VAL A 430 19.94 -1.81 11.82
N GLY A 431 20.47 -1.29 10.70
CA GLY A 431 21.61 -1.90 10.02
C GLY A 431 22.85 -1.97 10.91
N GLY A 432 23.17 -0.86 11.62
CA GLY A 432 24.26 -0.82 12.59
C GLY A 432 24.06 -1.79 13.75
N TYR A 433 22.84 -1.84 14.29
CA TYR A 433 22.50 -2.76 15.39
C TYR A 433 22.61 -4.23 14.97
N VAL A 434 22.03 -4.62 13.83
CA VAL A 434 22.07 -6.01 13.33
C VAL A 434 23.50 -6.43 13.02
N SER A 435 24.30 -5.54 12.43
CA SER A 435 25.73 -5.81 12.17
C SER A 435 26.50 -6.14 13.46
N ALA A 436 26.31 -5.33 14.51
CA ALA A 436 26.99 -5.52 15.80
C ALA A 436 26.47 -6.74 16.56
N SER A 437 25.18 -7.08 16.39
CA SER A 437 24.49 -8.11 17.19
C SER A 437 24.26 -9.42 16.43
N SER A 438 24.82 -9.59 15.23
CA SER A 438 24.52 -10.71 14.32
C SER A 438 24.69 -12.10 14.94
N GLN A 439 25.67 -12.30 15.82
CA GLN A 439 25.90 -13.57 16.49
C GLN A 439 24.92 -13.82 17.65
N SER A 440 24.52 -12.77 18.38
CA SER A 440 23.64 -12.89 19.55
C SER A 440 22.14 -13.01 19.16
N LEU A 441 21.75 -12.55 17.97
CA LEU A 441 20.37 -12.68 17.49
C LEU A 441 19.96 -14.13 17.17
N GLY A 442 20.90 -15.00 16.82
CA GLY A 442 20.65 -16.42 16.56
C GLY A 442 19.79 -16.69 15.33
N SER A 443 18.91 -17.69 15.42
CA SER A 443 17.93 -18.01 14.37
C SER A 443 16.61 -17.28 14.58
N LEU A 444 15.81 -17.14 13.51
CA LEU A 444 14.45 -16.57 13.60
C LEU A 444 13.59 -17.31 14.63
N ASP A 445 13.59 -18.67 14.62
CA ASP A 445 12.82 -19.47 15.57
C ASP A 445 13.25 -19.22 17.03
N ALA A 446 14.54 -18.96 17.27
CA ALA A 446 15.02 -18.61 18.60
C ALA A 446 14.54 -17.22 19.01
N PHE A 447 14.57 -16.25 18.11
CA PHE A 447 14.10 -14.89 18.36
C PHE A 447 12.58 -14.84 18.59
N LEU A 448 11.80 -15.59 17.82
CA LEU A 448 10.33 -15.62 17.94
C LEU A 448 9.83 -16.22 19.27
N ARG A 449 10.66 -16.98 20.01
CA ARG A 449 10.27 -17.46 21.35
C ARG A 449 10.14 -16.34 22.39
N ALA A 450 10.90 -15.26 22.22
CA ALA A 450 10.82 -14.05 23.05
C ALA A 450 11.24 -12.84 22.19
N PRO A 451 10.35 -12.35 21.30
CA PRO A 451 10.69 -11.33 20.31
C PRO A 451 10.83 -9.96 20.97
N ALA A 452 12.04 -9.67 21.44
CA ALA A 452 12.38 -8.43 22.10
C ALA A 452 13.85 -8.06 21.85
N VAL A 453 14.14 -6.76 21.89
CA VAL A 453 15.51 -6.25 21.93
C VAL A 453 15.90 -5.95 23.38
N PRO A 454 17.19 -6.03 23.76
CA PRO A 454 17.65 -5.65 25.09
C PRO A 454 17.30 -4.21 25.45
N ALA A 455 17.06 -3.92 26.74
CA ALA A 455 16.79 -2.58 27.20
C ALA A 455 17.89 -1.56 26.82
N ALA A 456 19.15 -2.00 26.77
CA ALA A 456 20.26 -1.17 26.30
C ALA A 456 20.08 -0.75 24.82
N ALA A 457 19.53 -1.61 23.96
CA ALA A 457 19.25 -1.26 22.57
C ALA A 457 18.12 -0.24 22.45
N VAL A 458 17.10 -0.31 23.31
CA VAL A 458 16.03 0.71 23.37
C VAL A 458 16.60 2.06 23.80
N ALA A 459 17.50 2.09 24.79
CA ALA A 459 18.14 3.32 25.25
C ALA A 459 19.06 3.91 24.17
N ASP A 460 19.83 3.07 23.47
CA ASP A 460 20.67 3.47 22.35
C ASP A 460 19.85 4.07 21.21
N PHE A 461 18.77 3.36 20.80
CA PHE A 461 17.85 3.87 19.78
C PHE A 461 17.24 5.22 20.17
N ARG A 462 16.83 5.39 21.43
CA ARG A 462 16.26 6.66 21.91
C ARG A 462 17.27 7.80 21.77
N THR A 463 18.54 7.55 22.10
CA THR A 463 19.64 8.50 21.90
C THR A 463 19.83 8.82 20.42
N PHE A 464 19.83 7.81 19.56
CA PHE A 464 19.91 7.99 18.12
C PHE A 464 18.74 8.80 17.56
N ALA A 465 17.51 8.47 17.93
CA ALA A 465 16.31 9.20 17.50
C ALA A 465 16.38 10.70 17.87
N ALA A 466 16.92 11.03 19.05
CA ALA A 466 17.13 12.41 19.45
C ALA A 466 18.13 13.16 18.54
N THR A 467 19.16 12.47 18.02
CA THR A 467 20.09 13.06 17.03
C THR A 467 19.40 13.35 15.69
N GLN A 468 18.31 12.62 15.38
CA GLN A 468 17.47 12.83 14.19
C GLN A 468 16.33 13.84 14.47
N GLY A 469 16.36 14.53 15.60
CA GLY A 469 15.35 15.53 15.97
C GLY A 469 14.03 14.94 16.50
N VAL A 470 13.99 13.64 16.84
CA VAL A 470 12.80 12.99 17.40
C VAL A 470 13.03 12.61 18.85
N VAL A 471 12.37 13.34 19.76
CA VAL A 471 12.42 13.06 21.20
C VAL A 471 11.31 12.08 21.57
N VAL A 472 11.70 10.86 21.98
CA VAL A 472 10.76 9.83 22.45
C VAL A 472 10.59 9.93 23.97
N PRO A 473 9.37 10.00 24.52
CA PRO A 473 9.14 10.03 25.95
C PRO A 473 9.73 8.82 26.68
N ALA A 474 10.24 9.05 27.90
CA ALA A 474 10.80 7.99 28.74
C ALA A 474 9.74 7.49 29.74
N ASP A 475 8.70 6.85 29.24
CA ASP A 475 7.62 6.24 30.02
C ASP A 475 7.36 4.79 29.54
N ALA A 476 6.67 4.01 30.37
CA ALA A 476 6.43 2.59 30.12
C ALA A 476 5.59 2.31 28.85
N GLU A 477 4.68 3.22 28.47
CA GLU A 477 3.86 3.05 27.25
C GLU A 477 4.74 3.27 26.00
N SER A 478 5.54 4.34 26.00
CA SER A 478 6.50 4.61 24.91
C SER A 478 7.56 3.51 24.80
N ASP A 479 8.07 3.00 25.93
CA ASP A 479 9.00 1.87 25.94
C ASP A 479 8.41 0.61 25.31
N ALA A 480 7.14 0.29 25.63
CA ALA A 480 6.45 -0.86 25.05
C ALA A 480 6.21 -0.70 23.53
N VAL A 481 5.94 0.50 23.05
CA VAL A 481 5.84 0.81 21.62
C VAL A 481 7.19 0.66 20.94
N LEU A 482 8.26 1.25 21.50
CA LEU A 482 9.61 1.10 20.96
C LEU A 482 10.06 -0.35 20.92
N GLN A 483 9.84 -1.13 22.00
CA GLN A 483 10.19 -2.54 22.03
C GLN A 483 9.60 -3.32 20.85
N ARG A 484 8.30 -3.13 20.59
CA ARG A 484 7.65 -3.81 19.46
C ARG A 484 8.23 -3.37 18.13
N MET A 485 8.34 -2.06 17.91
CA MET A 485 8.84 -1.47 16.66
C MET A 485 10.29 -1.89 16.37
N LEU A 486 11.14 -1.90 17.40
CA LEU A 486 12.54 -2.30 17.24
C LEU A 486 12.68 -3.83 17.05
N ALA A 487 11.91 -4.65 17.77
CA ALA A 487 11.92 -6.09 17.57
C ALA A 487 11.47 -6.46 16.15
N GLU A 488 10.42 -5.81 15.64
CA GLU A 488 9.96 -5.97 14.25
C GLU A 488 11.03 -5.50 13.25
N GLY A 489 11.58 -4.29 13.42
CA GLY A 489 12.61 -3.73 12.55
C GLY A 489 13.86 -4.59 12.49
N VAL A 490 14.35 -5.08 13.64
CA VAL A 490 15.48 -6.01 13.72
C VAL A 490 15.18 -7.33 13.02
N ALA A 491 13.98 -7.89 13.24
CA ALA A 491 13.57 -9.12 12.57
C ALA A 491 13.47 -8.94 11.06
N ARG A 492 12.91 -7.83 10.60
CA ARG A 492 12.82 -7.49 9.17
C ARG A 492 14.21 -7.31 8.56
N ALA A 493 15.10 -6.60 9.21
CA ALA A 493 16.46 -6.37 8.73
C ALA A 493 17.30 -7.66 8.68
N ARG A 494 17.10 -8.57 9.63
CA ARG A 494 17.89 -9.79 9.76
C ARG A 494 17.34 -10.98 8.95
N TRP A 495 16.01 -11.12 8.86
CA TRP A 495 15.33 -12.27 8.25
C TRP A 495 14.29 -11.88 7.19
N GLY A 496 14.30 -10.62 6.73
CA GLY A 496 13.38 -10.11 5.72
C GLY A 496 11.96 -9.88 6.24
N ASP A 497 11.04 -9.56 5.33
CA ASP A 497 9.64 -9.25 5.64
C ASP A 497 8.95 -10.38 6.43
N ALA A 498 9.24 -11.63 6.11
CA ALA A 498 8.71 -12.77 6.85
C ALA A 498 9.07 -12.72 8.34
N GLY A 499 10.30 -12.29 8.68
CA GLY A 499 10.73 -12.10 10.06
C GLY A 499 9.95 -10.99 10.76
N GLY A 500 9.82 -9.82 10.13
CA GLY A 500 9.07 -8.69 10.67
C GLY A 500 7.61 -9.04 10.95
N TYR A 501 6.90 -9.58 9.96
CA TYR A 501 5.50 -9.99 10.13
C TYR A 501 5.31 -11.14 11.12
N SER A 502 6.30 -12.03 11.28
CA SER A 502 6.23 -13.08 12.31
C SER A 502 6.29 -12.51 13.72
N VAL A 503 7.11 -11.49 13.94
CA VAL A 503 7.16 -10.76 15.21
C VAL A 503 5.85 -10.04 15.45
N GLU A 504 5.34 -9.28 14.46
CA GLU A 504 4.07 -8.59 14.55
C GLU A 504 2.94 -9.54 14.97
N ALA A 505 2.82 -10.70 14.31
CA ALA A 505 1.81 -11.71 14.63
C ALA A 505 1.81 -12.16 16.11
N LEU A 506 2.97 -12.18 16.75
CA LEU A 506 3.11 -12.65 18.14
C LEU A 506 2.90 -11.55 19.19
N VAL A 507 3.26 -10.30 18.85
CA VAL A 507 3.24 -9.20 19.83
C VAL A 507 2.01 -8.30 19.70
N ASP A 508 1.30 -8.33 18.58
CA ASP A 508 0.16 -7.49 18.29
C ASP A 508 -1.06 -7.83 19.15
N GLN A 509 -1.61 -6.83 19.83
CA GLN A 509 -2.80 -6.98 20.66
C GLN A 509 -4.08 -7.21 19.84
N GLU A 510 -4.15 -6.69 18.61
CA GLU A 510 -5.28 -6.90 17.71
C GLU A 510 -5.31 -8.35 17.21
N VAL A 511 -4.15 -8.95 16.91
CA VAL A 511 -4.07 -10.39 16.59
C VAL A 511 -4.59 -11.23 17.75
N ARG A 512 -4.21 -10.88 18.99
CA ARG A 512 -4.76 -11.57 20.19
C ARG A 512 -6.27 -11.39 20.32
N ALA A 513 -6.81 -10.24 19.98
CA ALA A 513 -8.26 -10.00 19.96
C ALA A 513 -8.94 -10.83 18.86
N ALA A 514 -8.34 -10.93 17.68
CA ALA A 514 -8.82 -11.78 16.58
C ALA A 514 -8.84 -13.26 16.98
N VAL A 515 -7.81 -13.75 17.68
CA VAL A 515 -7.77 -15.12 18.21
C VAL A 515 -8.94 -15.38 19.17
N ARG A 516 -9.25 -14.45 20.07
CA ARG A 516 -10.41 -14.57 20.97
C ARG A 516 -11.75 -14.61 20.23
N ALA A 517 -11.85 -13.96 19.07
CA ALA A 517 -13.07 -13.95 18.26
C ALA A 517 -13.30 -15.26 17.48
N LEU A 518 -12.29 -16.14 17.36
CA LEU A 518 -12.40 -17.41 16.63
C LEU A 518 -13.47 -18.35 17.20
N ASP A 519 -13.71 -18.32 18.50
CA ASP A 519 -14.76 -19.15 19.13
C ASP A 519 -16.14 -18.73 18.60
N ARG A 520 -16.38 -17.42 18.45
CA ARG A 520 -17.60 -16.89 17.84
C ARG A 520 -17.64 -17.19 16.32
N ALA A 521 -16.50 -17.16 15.62
CA ALA A 521 -16.44 -17.55 14.20
C ALA A 521 -16.88 -19.01 13.98
N GLY A 522 -16.59 -19.90 14.92
CA GLY A 522 -17.01 -21.30 14.89
C GLY A 522 -18.53 -21.52 14.95
N THR A 523 -19.30 -20.51 15.38
CA THR A 523 -20.77 -20.59 15.46
C THR A 523 -21.48 -20.12 14.19
N LEU A 524 -20.75 -19.62 13.19
CA LEU A 524 -21.35 -19.18 11.94
C LEU A 524 -21.89 -20.35 11.12
N SER A 525 -23.05 -20.15 10.47
CA SER A 525 -23.72 -21.18 9.67
C SER A 525 -22.90 -21.69 8.49
N GLY A 526 -22.01 -20.84 7.94
CA GLY A 526 -21.08 -21.18 6.86
C GLY A 526 -19.81 -21.90 7.34
N ALA A 527 -19.51 -21.89 8.64
CA ALA A 527 -18.46 -22.69 9.25
C ALA A 527 -19.04 -24.08 9.56
N GLY A 528 -18.91 -25.01 8.64
CA GLY A 528 -19.37 -26.38 8.88
C GLY A 528 -18.74 -26.96 10.13
N SER A 529 -19.54 -27.62 10.98
CA SER A 529 -19.00 -28.43 12.07
C SER A 529 -17.99 -29.42 11.48
N ALA A 530 -16.73 -29.30 11.90
CA ALA A 530 -15.75 -30.35 11.65
C ALA A 530 -16.29 -31.63 12.34
N ARG A 531 -16.83 -32.55 11.56
CA ARG A 531 -17.11 -33.94 11.98
C ARG A 531 -15.89 -34.77 11.70
#